data_4332d9562f938c6dc1da3c3a117002e4
#
_entry.id   4332d9562f938c6dc1da3c3a117002e4
#
_cell.length_a   1.000
_cell.length_b   1.000
_cell.length_c   1.000
_cell.angle_alpha   90.00
_cell.angle_beta   90.00
_cell.angle_gamma   90.00
#
_symmetry.space_group_name_H-M   'P 1'
#
loop_
_entity.id
_entity.type
_entity.pdbx_description
1 polymer ?
#
loop_
_entity_poly.entity_id
_entity_poly.type
_entity_poly.pdbx_seq_one_letter_code
_entity_poly.pdbx_strand_id
1 'polypeptide(L)'
;MSALAQETNESKPVVTEGGLAEDVAKLSVSEDKPLSESWLDQMTFHVGKIKLTAKGEIPTDQWLNAFCDRADKCYDILFGGGMLAGQLKGDINNSLTTVKKQYDANKDKFVTIEQMIEIEVKARGKKDCFKDKTSACIGQLWTYRALNFLCTFMEYMVKGNLTPSQCGKQTYKDCLERYHGWLARTAVGNAMGWCPTREKIIESFLFKTQEEMAEAANRYIAVLRPLLNQVIAIM
;
A
#
# COMPACT_ATOMS: atom_id res chain seq x y z
N MET A 1 22.64 -47.11 5.15
CA MET A 1 21.83 -46.95 6.36
C MET A 1 21.08 -45.63 6.24
N SER A 2 19.78 -45.72 6.16
CA SER A 2 18.80 -44.69 5.89
C SER A 2 18.71 -43.71 7.05
N ALA A 3 18.66 -42.39 6.78
CA ALA A 3 18.23 -41.36 7.70
C ALA A 3 17.03 -40.64 7.10
N LEU A 4 15.90 -40.81 7.74
CA LEU A 4 14.57 -40.29 7.45
C LEU A 4 14.52 -38.76 7.46
N ALA A 5 13.97 -38.20 6.40
CA ALA A 5 13.51 -36.81 6.35
C ALA A 5 12.23 -36.68 7.21
N GLN A 6 12.26 -35.81 8.19
CA GLN A 6 11.06 -35.34 8.88
C GLN A 6 10.50 -34.13 8.14
N GLU A 7 9.35 -34.32 7.53
CA GLU A 7 8.50 -33.24 7.04
C GLU A 7 7.88 -32.50 8.24
N THR A 8 8.25 -31.23 8.43
CA THR A 8 7.54 -30.34 9.36
C THR A 8 6.34 -29.74 8.63
N ASN A 9 5.17 -30.19 9.05
CA ASN A 9 3.87 -29.72 8.61
C ASN A 9 3.58 -28.35 9.26
N GLU A 10 3.90 -27.25 8.56
CA GLU A 10 3.51 -25.90 8.97
C GLU A 10 2.04 -25.66 8.56
N SER A 11 1.17 -25.69 9.56
CA SER A 11 -0.23 -25.32 9.45
C SER A 11 -0.36 -23.83 9.10
N LYS A 12 -0.83 -23.52 7.86
CA LYS A 12 -1.27 -22.18 7.46
C LYS A 12 -2.44 -21.75 8.35
N PRO A 13 -2.47 -20.50 8.85
CA PRO A 13 -3.66 -20.00 9.53
C PRO A 13 -4.80 -19.89 8.52
N VAL A 14 -5.88 -20.59 8.77
CA VAL A 14 -7.16 -20.47 8.06
C VAL A 14 -7.80 -19.17 8.53
N VAL A 15 -7.67 -18.11 7.73
CA VAL A 15 -8.48 -16.90 7.89
C VAL A 15 -9.81 -17.18 7.20
N THR A 16 -10.88 -17.30 7.97
CA THR A 16 -12.24 -17.46 7.45
C THR A 16 -12.66 -16.16 6.75
N GLU A 17 -12.83 -16.23 5.43
CA GLU A 17 -13.22 -15.09 4.55
C GLU A 17 -14.62 -14.52 4.85
N GLY A 18 -15.43 -15.14 5.70
CA GLY A 18 -16.81 -14.73 5.98
C GLY A 18 -16.98 -13.58 6.98
N GLY A 19 -16.02 -13.33 7.86
CA GLY A 19 -16.16 -12.31 8.92
C GLY A 19 -15.79 -10.88 8.52
N LEU A 20 -14.85 -10.73 7.59
CA LEU A 20 -14.32 -9.42 7.19
C LEU A 20 -15.27 -8.64 6.25
N ALA A 21 -16.07 -9.33 5.43
CA ALA A 21 -16.99 -8.67 4.50
C ALA A 21 -18.22 -8.06 5.21
N GLU A 22 -18.70 -8.67 6.29
CA GLU A 22 -19.83 -8.15 7.07
C GLU A 22 -19.43 -6.97 7.96
N ASP A 23 -18.19 -6.93 8.48
CA ASP A 23 -17.70 -5.82 9.30
C ASP A 23 -17.36 -4.58 8.45
N VAL A 24 -16.93 -4.76 7.20
CA VAL A 24 -16.70 -3.63 6.26
C VAL A 24 -17.99 -2.91 5.91
N ALA A 25 -19.12 -3.63 5.80
CA ALA A 25 -20.44 -3.04 5.54
C ALA A 25 -20.97 -2.19 6.70
N LYS A 26 -20.44 -2.37 7.92
CA LYS A 26 -20.81 -1.60 9.12
C LYS A 26 -19.92 -0.38 9.38
N LEU A 27 -18.79 -0.25 8.70
CA LEU A 27 -17.93 0.92 8.76
C LEU A 27 -18.60 2.03 7.95
N SER A 28 -19.32 2.93 8.61
CA SER A 28 -19.92 4.12 7.99
C SER A 28 -18.82 5.05 7.49
N VAL A 29 -18.35 4.82 6.26
CA VAL A 29 -17.59 5.82 5.52
C VAL A 29 -18.60 6.89 5.13
N SER A 30 -18.47 8.13 5.62
CA SER A 30 -19.31 9.25 5.20
C SER A 30 -19.22 9.35 3.66
N GLU A 31 -20.37 9.37 2.98
CA GLU A 31 -20.39 9.47 1.50
C GLU A 31 -19.96 10.85 1.02
N ASP A 32 -20.11 11.90 1.84
CA ASP A 32 -19.95 13.29 1.42
C ASP A 32 -18.58 13.89 1.75
N LYS A 33 -17.96 13.51 2.87
CA LYS A 33 -16.68 14.08 3.33
C LYS A 33 -15.89 13.11 4.22
N PRO A 34 -14.55 13.31 4.37
CA PRO A 34 -13.75 12.57 5.34
C PRO A 34 -14.25 12.76 6.77
N LEU A 35 -14.03 11.76 7.63
CA LEU A 35 -14.43 11.82 9.04
C LEU A 35 -13.64 12.87 9.83
N SER A 36 -12.38 13.09 9.47
CA SER A 36 -11.51 14.11 10.07
C SER A 36 -10.47 14.62 9.07
N GLU A 37 -9.66 15.61 9.48
CA GLU A 37 -8.51 16.11 8.72
C GLU A 37 -7.30 15.16 8.77
N SER A 38 -7.36 14.07 9.54
CA SER A 38 -6.32 13.05 9.58
C SER A 38 -6.05 12.46 8.20
N TRP A 39 -4.77 12.22 7.88
CA TRP A 39 -4.41 11.56 6.64
C TRP A 39 -5.09 10.19 6.47
N LEU A 40 -5.23 9.41 7.55
CA LEU A 40 -5.91 8.11 7.52
C LEU A 40 -7.39 8.24 7.10
N ASP A 41 -8.13 9.19 7.66
CA ASP A 41 -9.54 9.40 7.32
C ASP A 41 -9.70 10.01 5.92
N GLN A 42 -8.79 10.91 5.51
CA GLN A 42 -8.73 11.43 4.14
C GLN A 42 -8.51 10.30 3.13
N MET A 43 -7.53 9.43 3.36
CA MET A 43 -7.25 8.30 2.47
C MET A 43 -8.37 7.28 2.47
N THR A 44 -8.95 6.95 3.63
CA THR A 44 -10.12 6.07 3.73
C THR A 44 -11.26 6.57 2.85
N PHE A 45 -11.56 7.87 2.92
CA PHE A 45 -12.60 8.50 2.11
C PHE A 45 -12.31 8.41 0.61
N HIS A 46 -11.10 8.78 0.17
CA HIS A 46 -10.75 8.76 -1.25
C HIS A 46 -10.66 7.34 -1.83
N VAL A 47 -10.09 6.40 -1.08
CA VAL A 47 -10.00 4.99 -1.48
C VAL A 47 -11.38 4.33 -1.48
N GLY A 48 -12.20 4.63 -0.47
CA GLY A 48 -13.59 4.12 -0.36
C GLY A 48 -14.51 4.59 -1.50
N LYS A 49 -14.13 5.65 -2.23
CA LYS A 49 -14.86 6.10 -3.44
C LYS A 49 -14.56 5.29 -4.69
N ILE A 50 -13.58 4.42 -4.67
CA ILE A 50 -13.28 3.55 -5.82
C ILE A 50 -14.42 2.53 -5.94
N LYS A 51 -15.19 2.65 -7.02
CA LYS A 51 -16.28 1.74 -7.36
C LYS A 51 -15.81 0.79 -8.44
N LEU A 52 -15.68 -0.48 -8.10
CA LEU A 52 -15.32 -1.50 -9.07
C LEU A 52 -16.33 -1.56 -10.23
N THR A 53 -15.84 -1.87 -11.41
CA THR A 53 -16.71 -2.09 -12.58
C THR A 53 -17.64 -3.29 -12.36
N ALA A 54 -18.61 -3.50 -13.27
CA ALA A 54 -19.48 -4.68 -13.24
C ALA A 54 -18.71 -6.01 -13.33
N LYS A 55 -17.45 -5.99 -13.81
CA LYS A 55 -16.54 -7.14 -13.86
C LYS A 55 -15.66 -7.26 -12.60
N GLY A 56 -15.81 -6.36 -11.62
CA GLY A 56 -14.98 -6.32 -10.44
C GLY A 56 -13.61 -5.68 -10.65
N GLU A 57 -13.36 -5.01 -11.79
CA GLU A 57 -12.07 -4.38 -12.12
C GLU A 57 -11.95 -2.98 -11.50
N ILE A 58 -10.72 -2.52 -11.23
CA ILE A 58 -10.41 -1.23 -10.61
C ILE A 58 -10.34 -0.14 -11.68
N PRO A 59 -11.24 0.89 -11.72
CA PRO A 59 -11.15 1.99 -12.67
C PRO A 59 -9.86 2.79 -12.48
N THR A 60 -9.09 2.98 -13.56
CA THR A 60 -7.77 3.63 -13.53
C THR A 60 -7.86 5.09 -13.09
N ASP A 61 -8.88 5.82 -13.54
CA ASP A 61 -9.10 7.22 -13.17
C ASP A 61 -9.38 7.36 -11.67
N GLN A 62 -10.22 6.49 -11.10
CA GLN A 62 -10.55 6.51 -9.67
C GLN A 62 -9.34 6.10 -8.82
N TRP A 63 -8.56 5.10 -9.27
CA TRP A 63 -7.29 4.73 -8.62
C TRP A 63 -6.33 5.91 -8.58
N LEU A 64 -6.07 6.56 -9.71
CA LEU A 64 -5.20 7.73 -9.78
C LEU A 64 -5.73 8.89 -8.92
N ASN A 65 -7.03 9.16 -8.97
CA ASN A 65 -7.66 10.21 -8.16
C ASN A 65 -7.56 9.93 -6.64
N ALA A 66 -7.56 8.67 -6.22
CA ALA A 66 -7.41 8.33 -4.81
C ALA A 66 -5.99 8.57 -4.28
N PHE A 67 -4.95 8.29 -5.10
CA PHE A 67 -3.57 8.24 -4.61
C PHE A 67 -2.68 9.39 -5.07
N CYS A 68 -2.88 9.97 -6.26
CA CYS A 68 -2.08 11.12 -6.71
C CYS A 68 -2.24 12.31 -5.73
N ASP A 69 -1.12 12.96 -5.42
CA ASP A 69 -1.03 14.14 -4.54
C ASP A 69 -1.44 13.89 -3.07
N ARG A 70 -1.66 12.63 -2.68
CA ARG A 70 -2.13 12.28 -1.32
C ARG A 70 -1.30 11.19 -0.66
N ALA A 71 -0.96 10.13 -1.40
CA ALA A 71 -0.33 8.95 -0.82
C ALA A 71 1.06 9.24 -0.23
N ASP A 72 1.77 10.23 -0.75
CA ASP A 72 3.11 10.62 -0.32
C ASP A 72 3.17 11.34 1.02
N LYS A 73 2.07 12.00 1.42
CA LYS A 73 2.03 12.85 2.63
C LYS A 73 2.26 12.09 3.93
N CYS A 74 1.89 10.81 3.97
CA CYS A 74 2.11 9.97 5.15
C CYS A 74 3.60 9.78 5.49
N TYR A 75 4.51 9.87 4.51
CA TYR A 75 5.93 9.65 4.76
C TYR A 75 6.55 10.75 5.64
N ASP A 76 6.06 11.99 5.56
CA ASP A 76 6.46 13.05 6.47
C ASP A 76 5.98 12.77 7.90
N ILE A 77 4.76 12.24 8.04
CA ILE A 77 4.18 11.86 9.33
C ILE A 77 4.97 10.70 9.96
N LEU A 78 5.26 9.66 9.17
CA LEU A 78 5.89 8.43 9.67
C LEU A 78 7.38 8.57 9.93
N PHE A 79 8.07 9.46 9.22
CA PHE A 79 9.53 9.57 9.28
C PHE A 79 10.00 10.98 9.67
N GLY A 80 9.08 11.88 10.05
CA GLY A 80 9.41 13.21 10.54
C GLY A 80 10.05 14.15 9.50
N GLY A 81 9.83 13.89 8.19
CA GLY A 81 10.50 14.60 7.10
C GLY A 81 11.93 14.10 6.87
N GLY A 82 12.77 14.96 6.30
CA GLY A 82 14.18 14.64 6.03
C GLY A 82 14.41 13.78 4.77
N MET A 83 15.64 13.27 4.64
CA MET A 83 16.11 12.61 3.41
C MET A 83 15.30 11.35 3.08
N LEU A 84 15.04 10.50 4.09
CA LEU A 84 14.29 9.24 3.86
C LEU A 84 12.85 9.52 3.43
N ALA A 85 12.16 10.41 4.12
CA ALA A 85 10.79 10.81 3.75
C ALA A 85 10.77 11.36 2.33
N GLY A 86 11.71 12.25 1.98
CA GLY A 86 11.86 12.81 0.63
C GLY A 86 12.07 11.74 -0.45
N GLN A 87 12.93 10.75 -0.18
CA GLN A 87 13.17 9.62 -1.09
C GLN A 87 11.89 8.81 -1.32
N LEU A 88 11.22 8.39 -0.25
CA LEU A 88 10.00 7.58 -0.33
C LEU A 88 8.84 8.33 -1.03
N LYS A 89 8.71 9.63 -0.76
CA LYS A 89 7.77 10.51 -1.48
C LYS A 89 8.09 10.58 -2.96
N GLY A 90 9.37 10.75 -3.30
CA GLY A 90 9.83 10.75 -4.70
C GLY A 90 9.49 9.43 -5.41
N ASP A 91 9.74 8.31 -4.77
CA ASP A 91 9.53 6.98 -5.36
C ASP A 91 8.04 6.71 -5.66
N ILE A 92 7.13 7.00 -4.72
CA ILE A 92 5.69 6.81 -4.96
C ILE A 92 5.14 7.80 -5.99
N ASN A 93 5.55 9.07 -5.93
CA ASN A 93 5.09 10.08 -6.87
C ASN A 93 5.58 9.81 -8.30
N ASN A 94 6.83 9.36 -8.46
CA ASN A 94 7.36 8.95 -9.77
C ASN A 94 6.59 7.74 -10.32
N SER A 95 6.24 6.79 -9.47
CA SER A 95 5.48 5.60 -9.84
C SER A 95 4.07 5.96 -10.30
N LEU A 96 3.33 6.75 -9.52
CA LEU A 96 1.99 7.25 -9.87
C LEU A 96 2.02 8.13 -11.13
N THR A 97 3.03 8.99 -11.27
CA THR A 97 3.23 9.83 -12.47
C THR A 97 3.44 8.96 -13.71
N THR A 98 4.20 7.87 -13.61
CA THR A 98 4.40 6.92 -14.71
C THR A 98 3.07 6.28 -15.13
N VAL A 99 2.29 5.76 -14.17
CA VAL A 99 0.96 5.20 -14.44
C VAL A 99 0.05 6.25 -15.08
N LYS A 100 0.00 7.46 -14.49
CA LYS A 100 -0.83 8.56 -15.00
C LYS A 100 -0.47 8.95 -16.41
N LYS A 101 0.82 9.07 -16.74
CA LYS A 101 1.29 9.42 -18.09
C LYS A 101 0.84 8.38 -19.12
N GLN A 102 0.95 7.09 -18.80
CA GLN A 102 0.51 6.02 -19.68
C GLN A 102 -1.01 6.00 -19.85
N TYR A 103 -1.75 6.22 -18.75
CA TYR A 103 -3.20 6.36 -18.77
C TYR A 103 -3.64 7.54 -19.64
N ASP A 104 -3.07 8.73 -19.44
CA ASP A 104 -3.43 9.94 -20.17
C ASP A 104 -3.20 9.80 -21.69
N ALA A 105 -2.19 9.03 -22.08
CA ALA A 105 -1.89 8.72 -23.49
C ALA A 105 -2.80 7.64 -24.10
N ASN A 106 -3.52 6.86 -23.28
CA ASN A 106 -4.28 5.68 -23.72
C ASN A 106 -5.63 5.55 -23.00
N LYS A 107 -6.32 6.64 -22.70
CA LYS A 107 -7.54 6.65 -21.86
C LYS A 107 -8.61 5.66 -22.30
N ASP A 108 -8.81 5.55 -23.61
CA ASP A 108 -9.83 4.67 -24.20
C ASP A 108 -9.50 3.17 -24.03
N LYS A 109 -8.24 2.82 -23.76
CA LYS A 109 -7.77 1.44 -23.65
C LYS A 109 -7.42 1.04 -22.22
N PHE A 110 -6.94 1.98 -21.42
CA PHE A 110 -6.50 1.75 -20.05
C PHE A 110 -7.59 2.10 -19.03
N VAL A 111 -8.83 1.63 -19.31
CA VAL A 111 -10.02 1.96 -18.53
C VAL A 111 -9.91 1.44 -17.10
N THR A 112 -9.33 0.24 -16.93
CA THR A 112 -9.07 -0.36 -15.62
C THR A 112 -7.60 -0.71 -15.45
N ILE A 113 -7.17 -0.86 -14.21
CA ILE A 113 -5.78 -1.28 -13.86
C ILE A 113 -5.48 -2.64 -14.49
N GLU A 114 -6.45 -3.55 -14.47
CA GLU A 114 -6.36 -4.89 -15.06
C GLU A 114 -6.13 -4.82 -16.57
N GLN A 115 -6.97 -4.07 -17.28
CA GLN A 115 -6.84 -3.90 -18.74
C GLN A 115 -5.53 -3.22 -19.14
N MET A 116 -5.11 -2.21 -18.37
CA MET A 116 -3.85 -1.52 -18.60
C MET A 116 -2.67 -2.50 -18.54
N ILE A 117 -2.60 -3.33 -17.51
CA ILE A 117 -1.53 -4.34 -17.33
C ILE A 117 -1.64 -5.41 -18.42
N GLU A 118 -2.83 -5.95 -18.67
CA GLU A 118 -3.05 -6.96 -19.71
C GLU A 118 -2.60 -6.50 -21.09
N ILE A 119 -2.99 -5.29 -21.50
CA ILE A 119 -2.65 -4.71 -22.80
C ILE A 119 -1.13 -4.53 -22.96
N GLU A 120 -0.46 -3.98 -21.94
CA GLU A 120 1.00 -3.81 -22.01
C GLU A 120 1.74 -5.15 -22.03
N VAL A 121 1.33 -6.10 -21.20
CA VAL A 121 1.91 -7.46 -21.15
C VAL A 121 1.70 -8.18 -22.48
N LYS A 122 0.55 -8.03 -23.11
CA LYS A 122 0.23 -8.62 -24.42
C LYS A 122 1.07 -8.01 -25.55
N ALA A 123 1.33 -6.71 -25.48
CA ALA A 123 2.11 -5.99 -26.49
C ALA A 123 3.61 -6.22 -26.40
N ARG A 124 4.19 -6.39 -25.21
CA ARG A 124 5.65 -6.38 -24.97
C ARG A 124 6.18 -7.65 -24.30
N GLY A 125 5.30 -8.48 -23.74
CA GLY A 125 5.67 -9.58 -22.86
C GLY A 125 5.88 -9.15 -21.41
N LYS A 126 5.52 -10.04 -20.47
CA LYS A 126 5.56 -9.77 -19.02
C LYS A 126 6.93 -9.27 -18.55
N LYS A 127 8.01 -9.96 -18.96
CA LYS A 127 9.37 -9.65 -18.52
C LYS A 127 9.81 -8.23 -18.88
N ASP A 128 9.46 -7.77 -20.08
CA ASP A 128 9.90 -6.48 -20.59
C ASP A 128 9.05 -5.33 -20.02
N CYS A 129 7.74 -5.53 -19.86
CA CYS A 129 6.87 -4.56 -19.19
C CYS A 129 7.34 -4.24 -17.77
N PHE A 130 7.72 -5.26 -16.98
CA PHE A 130 8.17 -5.06 -15.59
C PHE A 130 9.65 -4.68 -15.45
N LYS A 131 10.36 -4.41 -16.57
CA LYS A 131 11.73 -3.86 -16.60
C LYS A 131 11.80 -2.45 -17.17
N ASP A 132 10.90 -2.11 -18.07
CA ASP A 132 10.84 -0.79 -18.71
C ASP A 132 10.32 0.25 -17.71
N LYS A 133 11.21 1.15 -17.29
CA LYS A 133 10.90 2.21 -16.31
C LYS A 133 9.80 3.18 -16.78
N THR A 134 9.40 3.14 -18.05
CA THR A 134 8.36 4.00 -18.62
C THR A 134 7.02 3.29 -18.75
N SER A 135 6.94 1.98 -18.50
CA SER A 135 5.70 1.20 -18.62
C SER A 135 4.73 1.48 -17.46
N ALA A 136 3.44 1.34 -17.73
CA ALA A 136 2.42 1.38 -16.69
C ALA A 136 2.57 0.20 -15.72
N CYS A 137 2.97 -0.98 -16.21
CA CYS A 137 3.19 -2.18 -15.39
C CYS A 137 4.22 -1.94 -14.28
N ILE A 138 5.40 -1.38 -14.60
CA ILE A 138 6.41 -1.10 -13.57
C ILE A 138 5.98 0.03 -12.63
N GLY A 139 5.33 1.07 -13.15
CA GLY A 139 4.76 2.15 -12.34
C GLY A 139 3.74 1.61 -11.35
N GLN A 140 2.80 0.77 -11.82
CA GLN A 140 1.79 0.17 -10.95
C GLN A 140 2.38 -0.82 -9.94
N LEU A 141 3.39 -1.60 -10.32
CA LEU A 141 4.10 -2.50 -9.39
C LEU A 141 4.75 -1.74 -8.23
N TRP A 142 5.42 -0.63 -8.51
CA TRP A 142 6.05 0.17 -7.46
C TRP A 142 5.03 0.96 -6.65
N THR A 143 3.94 1.45 -7.26
CA THR A 143 2.78 2.01 -6.54
C THR A 143 2.20 0.99 -5.57
N TYR A 144 1.93 -0.24 -6.03
CA TYR A 144 1.49 -1.34 -5.17
C TYR A 144 2.44 -1.57 -4.00
N ARG A 145 3.75 -1.68 -4.26
CA ARG A 145 4.76 -1.93 -3.21
C ARG A 145 4.78 -0.84 -2.15
N ALA A 146 4.69 0.42 -2.56
CA ALA A 146 4.64 1.56 -1.65
C ALA A 146 3.37 1.57 -0.80
N LEU A 147 2.20 1.37 -1.41
CA LEU A 147 0.92 1.31 -0.71
C LEU A 147 0.82 0.08 0.20
N ASN A 148 1.34 -1.08 -0.23
CA ASN A 148 1.41 -2.28 0.58
C ASN A 148 2.32 -2.08 1.80
N PHE A 149 3.44 -1.38 1.65
CA PHE A 149 4.29 -1.00 2.78
C PHE A 149 3.51 -0.16 3.79
N LEU A 150 2.80 0.88 3.36
CA LEU A 150 2.01 1.74 4.25
C LEU A 150 0.90 0.96 4.96
N CYS A 151 0.17 0.15 4.23
CA CYS A 151 -0.92 -0.66 4.78
C CYS A 151 -0.40 -1.65 5.83
N THR A 152 0.69 -2.38 5.53
CA THR A 152 1.32 -3.34 6.45
C THR A 152 1.94 -2.64 7.67
N PHE A 153 2.52 -1.44 7.49
CA PHE A 153 3.01 -0.65 8.62
C PHE A 153 1.86 -0.30 9.59
N MET A 154 0.72 0.12 9.07
CA MET A 154 -0.46 0.41 9.91
C MET A 154 -0.97 -0.86 10.61
N GLU A 155 -0.97 -2.02 9.96
CA GLU A 155 -1.33 -3.30 10.60
C GLU A 155 -0.43 -3.62 11.80
N TYR A 156 0.89 -3.38 11.71
CA TYR A 156 1.81 -3.53 12.84
C TYR A 156 1.59 -2.47 13.92
N MET A 157 1.29 -1.22 13.53
CA MET A 157 1.01 -0.15 14.49
C MET A 157 -0.27 -0.43 15.30
N VAL A 158 -1.32 -0.94 14.66
CA VAL A 158 -2.59 -1.33 15.32
C VAL A 158 -2.40 -2.44 16.34
N LYS A 159 -1.57 -3.45 16.03
CA LYS A 159 -1.27 -4.56 16.97
C LYS A 159 -0.64 -4.07 18.28
N GLY A 160 0.05 -2.95 18.29
CA GLY A 160 0.52 -2.26 19.49
C GLY A 160 1.72 -2.91 20.22
N ASN A 161 2.16 -4.10 19.83
CA ASN A 161 3.19 -4.87 20.51
C ASN A 161 4.63 -4.54 20.09
N LEU A 162 4.82 -3.67 19.10
CA LEU A 162 6.11 -3.23 18.59
C LEU A 162 6.25 -1.72 18.70
N THR A 163 7.48 -1.21 18.84
CA THR A 163 7.76 0.21 18.66
C THR A 163 7.62 0.60 17.20
N PRO A 164 7.38 1.88 16.85
CA PRO A 164 7.28 2.32 15.44
C PRO A 164 8.52 1.94 14.61
N SER A 165 9.71 2.05 15.17
CA SER A 165 10.96 1.61 14.52
C SER A 165 10.95 0.10 14.24
N GLN A 166 10.47 -0.72 15.17
CA GLN A 166 10.32 -2.16 14.96
C GLN A 166 9.24 -2.45 13.91
N CYS A 167 8.10 -1.74 13.93
CA CYS A 167 7.07 -1.82 12.89
C CYS A 167 7.69 -1.53 11.51
N GLY A 168 8.44 -0.44 11.37
CA GLY A 168 9.10 -0.07 10.12
C GLY A 168 10.09 -1.13 9.62
N LYS A 169 10.95 -1.65 10.49
CA LYS A 169 11.91 -2.71 10.15
C LYS A 169 11.21 -3.99 9.71
N GLN A 170 10.19 -4.42 10.45
CA GLN A 170 9.46 -5.64 10.10
C GLN A 170 8.69 -5.47 8.79
N THR A 171 7.99 -4.34 8.61
CA THR A 171 7.30 -4.01 7.35
C THR A 171 8.26 -3.98 6.16
N TYR A 172 9.43 -3.38 6.33
CA TYR A 172 10.45 -3.35 5.27
C TYR A 172 10.90 -4.75 4.89
N LYS A 173 11.21 -5.59 5.85
CA LYS A 173 11.58 -6.99 5.66
C LYS A 173 10.51 -7.76 4.88
N ASP A 174 9.25 -7.60 5.26
CA ASP A 174 8.13 -8.35 4.67
C ASP A 174 7.76 -7.86 3.26
N CYS A 175 7.83 -6.53 3.03
CA CYS A 175 7.28 -5.92 1.81
C CYS A 175 8.33 -5.58 0.75
N LEU A 176 9.54 -5.12 1.15
CA LEU A 176 10.45 -4.44 0.22
C LEU A 176 11.87 -5.03 0.17
N GLU A 177 12.38 -5.62 1.25
CA GLU A 177 13.78 -6.02 1.37
C GLU A 177 14.26 -6.90 0.23
N ARG A 178 13.43 -7.86 -0.21
CA ARG A 178 13.74 -8.80 -1.30
C ARG A 178 13.96 -8.14 -2.66
N TYR A 179 13.49 -6.91 -2.84
CA TYR A 179 13.61 -6.16 -4.09
C TYR A 179 14.78 -5.19 -4.10
N HIS A 180 15.46 -5.01 -2.97
CA HIS A 180 16.55 -4.06 -2.79
C HIS A 180 17.89 -4.77 -2.78
N GLY A 181 18.91 -4.18 -3.43
CA GLY A 181 20.30 -4.62 -3.33
C GLY A 181 20.86 -4.36 -1.91
N TRP A 182 22.02 -4.95 -1.59
CA TRP A 182 22.61 -4.89 -0.25
C TRP A 182 22.82 -3.47 0.27
N LEU A 183 23.25 -2.53 -0.58
CA LEU A 183 23.47 -1.13 -0.20
C LEU A 183 22.18 -0.44 0.22
N ALA A 184 21.09 -0.63 -0.55
CA ALA A 184 19.79 -0.08 -0.22
C ALA A 184 19.21 -0.72 1.05
N ARG A 185 19.40 -2.02 1.25
CA ARG A 185 18.99 -2.72 2.48
C ARG A 185 19.64 -2.12 3.72
N THR A 186 20.95 -1.87 3.68
CA THR A 186 21.69 -1.25 4.80
C THR A 186 21.19 0.17 5.06
N ALA A 187 21.03 0.99 4.03
CA ALA A 187 20.58 2.37 4.16
C ALA A 187 19.16 2.46 4.74
N VAL A 188 18.21 1.68 4.22
CA VAL A 188 16.82 1.68 4.69
C VAL A 188 16.72 1.06 6.09
N GLY A 189 17.45 -0.02 6.37
CA GLY A 189 17.47 -0.64 7.70
C GLY A 189 17.93 0.32 8.80
N ASN A 190 18.95 1.13 8.52
CA ASN A 190 19.42 2.18 9.44
C ASN A 190 18.39 3.31 9.57
N ALA A 191 17.81 3.74 8.44
CA ALA A 191 16.86 4.84 8.43
C ALA A 191 15.54 4.51 9.17
N MET A 192 15.10 3.25 9.17
CA MET A 192 13.95 2.79 9.97
C MET A 192 14.19 2.92 11.50
N GLY A 193 15.45 3.06 11.93
CA GLY A 193 15.78 3.40 13.33
C GLY A 193 15.38 4.81 13.76
N TRP A 194 15.11 5.70 12.81
CA TRP A 194 14.78 7.12 13.08
C TRP A 194 13.27 7.41 13.04
N CYS A 195 12.44 6.36 13.05
CA CYS A 195 10.99 6.53 13.22
C CYS A 195 10.69 7.34 14.49
N PRO A 196 9.76 8.29 14.45
CA PRO A 196 9.28 9.00 15.64
C PRO A 196 8.70 8.04 16.68
N THR A 197 8.55 8.53 17.92
CA THR A 197 7.84 7.73 18.95
C THR A 197 6.38 7.53 18.57
N ARG A 198 5.73 6.54 19.20
CA ARG A 198 4.32 6.24 18.95
C ARG A 198 3.42 7.44 19.23
N GLU A 199 3.66 8.13 20.34
CA GLU A 199 2.93 9.33 20.75
C GLU A 199 3.07 10.42 19.68
N LYS A 200 4.28 10.62 19.15
CA LYS A 200 4.53 11.61 18.10
C LYS A 200 3.82 11.26 16.79
N ILE A 201 3.77 9.99 16.43
CA ILE A 201 3.03 9.51 15.25
C ILE A 201 1.53 9.74 15.44
N ILE A 202 0.96 9.39 16.60
CA ILE A 202 -0.45 9.60 16.92
C ILE A 202 -0.80 11.09 16.79
N GLU A 203 0.00 11.97 17.41
CA GLU A 203 -0.16 13.42 17.32
C GLU A 203 -0.07 13.93 15.88
N SER A 204 0.92 13.44 15.11
CA SER A 204 1.14 13.86 13.71
C SER A 204 0.03 13.38 12.77
N PHE A 205 -0.67 12.30 13.11
CA PHE A 205 -1.90 11.87 12.44
C PHE A 205 -3.16 12.60 12.96
N LEU A 206 -3.01 13.57 13.87
CA LEU A 206 -4.09 14.38 14.47
C LEU A 206 -5.05 13.59 15.36
N PHE A 207 -4.58 12.52 16.01
CA PHE A 207 -5.33 11.76 17.00
C PHE A 207 -4.86 12.09 18.41
N LYS A 208 -5.71 11.83 19.41
CA LYS A 208 -5.39 12.06 20.82
C LYS A 208 -4.93 10.78 21.51
N THR A 209 -5.43 9.64 21.06
CA THR A 209 -5.14 8.34 21.67
C THR A 209 -4.72 7.29 20.64
N GLN A 210 -4.10 6.22 21.13
CA GLN A 210 -3.74 5.05 20.33
C GLN A 210 -4.99 4.37 19.77
N GLU A 211 -6.06 4.33 20.52
CA GLU A 211 -7.33 3.71 20.15
C GLU A 211 -7.97 4.44 18.97
N GLU A 212 -8.05 5.78 19.04
CA GLU A 212 -8.56 6.60 17.92
C GLU A 212 -7.77 6.37 16.63
N MET A 213 -6.43 6.37 16.74
CA MET A 213 -5.56 6.09 15.58
C MET A 213 -5.75 4.66 15.07
N ALA A 214 -5.89 3.67 15.97
CA ALA A 214 -6.08 2.28 15.58
C ALA A 214 -7.41 2.06 14.86
N GLU A 215 -8.50 2.71 15.30
CA GLU A 215 -9.79 2.67 14.61
C GLU A 215 -9.70 3.28 13.20
N ALA A 216 -9.07 4.45 13.06
CA ALA A 216 -8.86 5.07 11.76
C ALA A 216 -7.96 4.22 10.85
N ALA A 217 -6.90 3.63 11.38
CA ALA A 217 -6.02 2.72 10.65
C ALA A 217 -6.76 1.45 10.20
N ASN A 218 -7.62 0.88 11.04
CA ASN A 218 -8.45 -0.28 10.67
C ASN A 218 -9.41 0.06 9.53
N ARG A 219 -10.06 1.25 9.55
CA ARG A 219 -10.89 1.71 8.43
C ARG A 219 -10.09 1.82 7.13
N TYR A 220 -8.91 2.43 7.19
CA TYR A 220 -8.00 2.55 6.04
C TYR A 220 -7.57 1.19 5.49
N ILE A 221 -7.16 0.27 6.36
CA ILE A 221 -6.77 -1.10 5.99
C ILE A 221 -7.94 -1.82 5.32
N ALA A 222 -9.15 -1.70 5.87
CA ALA A 222 -10.34 -2.38 5.37
C ALA A 222 -10.70 -1.97 3.94
N VAL A 223 -10.53 -0.69 3.56
CA VAL A 223 -10.81 -0.22 2.19
C VAL A 223 -9.65 -0.47 1.22
N LEU A 224 -8.41 -0.44 1.69
CA LEU A 224 -7.23 -0.54 0.82
C LEU A 224 -6.78 -1.98 0.58
N ARG A 225 -6.74 -2.83 1.61
CA ARG A 225 -6.19 -4.19 1.51
C ARG A 225 -6.84 -5.05 0.41
N PRO A 226 -8.17 -5.06 0.23
CA PRO A 226 -8.80 -5.79 -0.87
C PRO A 226 -8.31 -5.35 -2.25
N LEU A 227 -8.17 -4.03 -2.48
CA LEU A 227 -7.66 -3.49 -3.74
C LEU A 227 -6.20 -3.88 -4.00
N LEU A 228 -5.35 -3.85 -2.97
CA LEU A 228 -3.96 -4.30 -3.07
C LEU A 228 -3.86 -5.78 -3.41
N ASN A 229 -4.70 -6.63 -2.80
CA ASN A 229 -4.75 -8.06 -3.11
C ASN A 229 -5.16 -8.30 -4.57
N GLN A 230 -6.11 -7.53 -5.09
CA GLN A 230 -6.52 -7.59 -6.48
C GLN A 230 -5.40 -7.16 -7.43
N VAL A 231 -4.74 -6.05 -7.14
CA VAL A 231 -3.64 -5.53 -7.96
C VAL A 231 -2.47 -6.51 -8.05
N ILE A 232 -2.07 -7.13 -6.92
CA ILE A 232 -0.93 -8.09 -6.96
C ILE A 232 -1.28 -9.40 -7.67
N ALA A 233 -2.55 -9.81 -7.67
CA ALA A 233 -3.00 -11.03 -8.31
C ALA A 233 -2.87 -11.00 -9.84
N ILE A 234 -2.85 -9.81 -10.45
CA ILE A 234 -2.73 -9.61 -11.90
C ILE A 234 -1.28 -9.36 -12.37
N MET A 235 -0.30 -9.20 -11.45
CA MET A 235 1.11 -8.94 -11.72
C MET A 235 1.96 -10.22 -11.66
#